data_7c20fce799a3eb29c65e0c6759b18743
#
_entry.id   7c20fce799a3eb29c65e0c6759b18743
#
_cell.length_a   1.000
_cell.length_b   1.000
_cell.length_c   1.000
_cell.angle_alpha   90.00
_cell.angle_beta   90.00
_cell.angle_gamma   90.00
#
_symmetry.space_group_name_H-M   'P 1'
#
loop_
_entity.id
_entity.type
_entity.pdbx_description
1 polymer ?
#
loop_
_entity_poly.entity_id
_entity_poly.type
_entity_poly.pdbx_seq_one_letter_code
_entity_poly.pdbx_strand_id
1 'polypeptide(L)'
;RMAASSGRPTALGVPLTRLEYANNDLFVAGDVGFVVVTKQTLILGNETGIRRTLDRIRDKRVRRDVPDWMASLIDDPKASVVAVADLSTDPIVHSAAQQTPFLHGLTVVRILGNFEPPGLNLAGTFTYPDASAAQTASTSLEQIAQLSSYARLLSLLGIQPPIQDLKVRVVDQD
;
A
#
# COMPACT_ATOMS: atom_id res chain seq x y z
N ARG A 1 -10.53 -11.72 17.60
CA ARG A 1 -9.65 -12.32 18.63
C ARG A 1 -8.74 -13.30 17.90
N MET A 2 -7.55 -12.88 17.49
CA MET A 2 -6.47 -13.83 17.25
C MET A 2 -6.12 -14.40 18.63
N ALA A 3 -6.46 -15.67 18.82
CA ALA A 3 -6.18 -16.36 20.05
C ALA A 3 -4.66 -16.45 20.24
N ALA A 4 -4.20 -16.07 21.40
CA ALA A 4 -2.88 -16.42 21.88
C ALA A 4 -2.84 -17.95 21.97
N SER A 5 -2.38 -18.62 20.92
CA SER A 5 -1.95 -20.00 21.02
C SER A 5 -0.66 -20.03 21.83
N SER A 6 -0.48 -21.03 22.65
CA SER A 6 0.63 -21.23 23.59
C SER A 6 2.00 -21.47 22.96
N GLY A 7 2.18 -21.18 21.69
CA GLY A 7 3.45 -21.03 21.00
C GLY A 7 3.72 -19.54 20.78
N ARG A 8 4.96 -19.09 20.86
CA ARG A 8 5.31 -17.72 20.50
C ARG A 8 4.77 -17.44 19.11
N PRO A 9 3.81 -16.50 18.95
CA PRO A 9 3.29 -16.21 17.62
C PRO A 9 4.42 -15.67 16.76
N THR A 10 4.52 -16.13 15.53
CA THR A 10 5.50 -15.65 14.55
C THR A 10 4.75 -15.05 13.37
N ALA A 11 5.22 -13.89 12.89
CA ALA A 11 4.83 -13.34 11.60
C ALA A 11 6.01 -13.51 10.65
N LEU A 12 5.82 -14.24 9.54
CA LEU A 12 6.86 -14.53 8.56
C LEU A 12 8.16 -15.13 9.17
N GLY A 13 8.03 -15.97 10.22
CA GLY A 13 9.18 -16.55 10.90
C GLY A 13 9.88 -15.64 11.92
N VAL A 14 9.46 -14.40 12.07
CA VAL A 14 9.99 -13.46 13.07
C VAL A 14 9.13 -13.54 14.34
N PRO A 15 9.73 -13.58 15.55
CA PRO A 15 8.98 -13.60 16.79
C PRO A 15 8.09 -12.35 16.92
N LEU A 16 6.82 -12.55 17.20
CA LEU A 16 5.87 -11.46 17.47
C LEU A 16 5.92 -11.12 18.95
N THR A 17 6.34 -9.92 19.26
CA THR A 17 6.36 -9.37 20.63
C THR A 17 5.10 -8.54 20.87
N ARG A 18 4.41 -8.82 21.98
CA ARG A 18 3.28 -8.02 22.45
C ARG A 18 3.78 -7.02 23.49
N LEU A 19 3.49 -5.75 23.26
CA LEU A 19 3.77 -4.64 24.14
C LEU A 19 2.45 -3.95 24.50
N GLU A 20 2.34 -3.42 25.69
CA GLU A 20 1.21 -2.56 26.06
C GLU A 20 1.61 -1.09 25.96
N TYR A 21 0.82 -0.29 25.25
CA TYR A 21 1.03 1.15 25.13
C TYR A 21 -0.28 1.91 24.98
N ALA A 22 -0.47 2.95 25.80
CA ALA A 22 -1.69 3.80 25.80
C ALA A 22 -2.99 2.98 25.85
N ASN A 23 -3.04 1.95 26.71
CA ASN A 23 -4.15 0.98 26.87
C ASN A 23 -4.48 0.19 25.60
N ASN A 24 -3.52 0.01 24.71
CA ASN A 24 -3.65 -0.84 23.52
C ASN A 24 -2.56 -1.90 23.49
N ASP A 25 -2.90 -3.06 22.92
CA ASP A 25 -1.94 -4.11 22.62
C ASP A 25 -1.23 -3.79 21.31
N LEU A 26 0.05 -3.48 21.38
CA LEU A 26 0.93 -3.27 20.25
C LEU A 26 1.68 -4.57 19.96
N PHE A 27 1.58 -5.07 18.75
CA PHE A 27 2.28 -6.25 18.26
C PHE A 27 3.41 -5.84 17.33
N VAL A 28 4.65 -6.29 17.62
CA VAL A 28 5.85 -5.92 16.87
C VAL A 28 6.59 -7.18 16.41
N ALA A 29 6.98 -7.21 15.14
CA ALA A 29 7.83 -8.23 14.54
C ALA A 29 8.97 -7.55 13.77
N GLY A 30 10.19 -7.54 14.33
CA GLY A 30 11.29 -6.75 13.80
C GLY A 30 10.98 -5.26 13.84
N ASP A 31 11.11 -4.58 12.69
CA ASP A 31 10.87 -3.13 12.57
C ASP A 31 9.41 -2.76 12.25
N VAL A 32 8.54 -3.75 12.05
CA VAL A 32 7.14 -3.55 11.70
C VAL A 32 6.24 -3.99 12.83
N GLY A 33 5.21 -3.20 13.11
CA GLY A 33 4.22 -3.54 14.12
C GLY A 33 2.82 -3.15 13.69
N PHE A 34 1.85 -3.55 14.52
CA PHE A 34 0.47 -3.15 14.35
C PHE A 34 -0.25 -3.03 15.71
N VAL A 35 -1.31 -2.25 15.70
CA VAL A 35 -2.25 -2.12 16.82
C VAL A 35 -3.68 -2.06 16.31
N VAL A 36 -4.58 -2.78 16.94
CA VAL A 36 -6.02 -2.71 16.65
C VAL A 36 -6.65 -1.72 17.63
N VAL A 37 -6.98 -0.53 17.15
CA VAL A 37 -7.55 0.55 17.98
C VAL A 37 -9.05 0.35 18.19
N THR A 38 -9.75 -0.05 17.12
CA THR A 38 -11.18 -0.37 17.16
C THR A 38 -11.46 -1.63 16.33
N LYS A 39 -12.71 -2.09 16.30
CA LYS A 39 -13.12 -3.22 15.44
C LYS A 39 -12.90 -2.96 13.94
N GLN A 40 -12.76 -1.69 13.54
CA GLN A 40 -12.65 -1.25 12.15
C GLN A 40 -11.36 -0.49 11.87
N THR A 41 -10.50 -0.28 12.89
CA THR A 41 -9.30 0.56 12.76
C THR A 41 -8.07 -0.21 13.18
N LEU A 42 -7.18 -0.41 12.23
CA LEU A 42 -5.86 -0.98 12.39
C LEU A 42 -4.80 0.08 12.05
N ILE A 43 -3.79 0.22 12.89
CA ILE A 43 -2.62 1.05 12.61
C ILE A 43 -1.44 0.12 12.35
N LEU A 44 -0.76 0.33 11.22
CA LEU A 44 0.44 -0.38 10.81
C LEU A 44 1.61 0.60 10.72
N GLY A 45 2.81 0.15 11.07
CA GLY A 45 4.01 0.95 10.93
C GLY A 45 5.15 0.45 11.82
N ASN A 46 6.19 1.25 11.96
CA ASN A 46 7.21 1.00 12.97
C ASN A 46 6.70 1.36 14.36
N GLU A 47 7.31 0.81 15.39
CA GLU A 47 6.90 1.02 16.80
C GLU A 47 6.78 2.49 17.15
N THR A 48 7.79 3.31 16.79
CA THR A 48 7.80 4.75 17.08
C THR A 48 6.64 5.49 16.42
N GLY A 49 6.35 5.19 15.14
CA GLY A 49 5.23 5.77 14.41
C GLY A 49 3.88 5.42 15.02
N ILE A 50 3.70 4.15 15.40
CA ILE A 50 2.49 3.69 16.06
C ILE A 50 2.30 4.40 17.41
N ARG A 51 3.33 4.47 18.25
CA ARG A 51 3.28 5.16 19.55
C ARG A 51 2.90 6.63 19.38
N ARG A 52 3.53 7.35 18.45
CA ARG A 52 3.19 8.76 18.14
C ARG A 52 1.74 8.92 17.70
N THR A 53 1.24 7.97 16.89
CA THR A 53 -0.15 7.99 16.44
C THR A 53 -1.12 7.76 17.60
N LEU A 54 -0.85 6.79 18.47
CA LEU A 54 -1.65 6.53 19.67
C LEU A 54 -1.66 7.73 20.62
N ASP A 55 -0.52 8.41 20.81
CA ASP A 55 -0.44 9.64 21.62
C ASP A 55 -1.32 10.75 21.02
N ARG A 56 -1.28 10.95 19.69
CA ARG A 56 -2.16 11.93 19.04
C ARG A 56 -3.64 11.60 19.20
N ILE A 57 -4.01 10.31 19.11
CA ILE A 57 -5.37 9.84 19.33
C ILE A 57 -5.79 10.13 20.77
N ARG A 58 -4.99 9.73 21.76
CA ARG A 58 -5.23 9.97 23.19
C ARG A 58 -5.41 11.45 23.50
N ASP A 59 -4.53 12.28 22.95
CA ASP A 59 -4.52 13.73 23.18
C ASP A 59 -5.57 14.47 22.32
N LYS A 60 -6.40 13.75 21.55
CA LYS A 60 -7.40 14.30 20.62
C LYS A 60 -6.79 15.28 19.60
N ARG A 61 -5.53 15.05 19.21
CA ARG A 61 -4.79 15.87 18.24
C ARG A 61 -4.76 15.27 16.84
N VAL A 62 -5.57 14.24 16.59
CA VAL A 62 -5.73 13.69 15.24
C VAL A 62 -6.55 14.68 14.43
N ARG A 63 -5.92 15.25 13.42
CA ARG A 63 -6.58 16.09 12.40
C ARG A 63 -6.40 15.40 11.07
N ARG A 64 -7.42 15.47 10.25
CA ARG A 64 -7.31 15.10 8.84
C ARG A 64 -6.61 16.26 8.14
N ASP A 65 -5.30 16.13 7.94
CA ASP A 65 -4.45 17.11 7.28
C ASP A 65 -3.97 16.52 5.96
N VAL A 66 -4.93 16.37 5.05
CA VAL A 66 -4.68 15.89 3.68
C VAL A 66 -5.28 16.89 2.69
N PRO A 67 -4.66 17.13 1.55
CA PRO A 67 -5.20 17.98 0.50
C PRO A 67 -6.61 17.54 0.08
N ASP A 68 -7.44 18.50 -0.36
CA ASP A 68 -8.83 18.23 -0.73
C ASP A 68 -8.97 17.18 -1.83
N TRP A 69 -8.02 17.13 -2.77
CA TRP A 69 -8.01 16.12 -3.81
C TRP A 69 -7.78 14.68 -3.27
N MET A 70 -6.96 14.53 -2.23
CA MET A 70 -6.82 13.24 -1.55
C MET A 70 -8.07 12.90 -0.74
N ALA A 71 -8.62 13.90 -0.05
CA ALA A 71 -9.83 13.72 0.75
C ALA A 71 -11.00 13.22 -0.12
N SER A 72 -11.21 13.81 -1.29
CA SER A 72 -12.28 13.42 -2.21
C SER A 72 -12.16 11.98 -2.71
N LEU A 73 -10.94 11.48 -2.91
CA LEU A 73 -10.69 10.08 -3.29
C LEU A 73 -10.91 9.11 -2.13
N ILE A 74 -10.43 9.48 -0.92
CA ILE A 74 -10.57 8.64 0.28
C ILE A 74 -12.06 8.49 0.66
N ASP A 75 -12.86 9.51 0.40
CA ASP A 75 -14.30 9.52 0.72
C ASP A 75 -15.18 8.96 -0.39
N ASP A 76 -14.62 8.43 -1.49
CA ASP A 76 -15.41 7.83 -2.57
C ASP A 76 -16.16 6.57 -2.04
N PRO A 77 -17.49 6.62 -1.98
CA PRO A 77 -18.27 5.51 -1.42
C PRO A 77 -18.26 4.25 -2.30
N LYS A 78 -17.77 4.35 -3.54
CA LYS A 78 -17.69 3.22 -4.49
C LYS A 78 -16.38 2.46 -4.37
N ALA A 79 -15.38 3.01 -3.71
CA ALA A 79 -14.10 2.37 -3.53
C ALA A 79 -14.03 1.63 -2.20
N SER A 80 -13.74 0.33 -2.24
CA SER A 80 -13.45 -0.49 -1.06
C SER A 80 -11.98 -0.38 -0.63
N VAL A 81 -11.12 0.00 -1.58
CA VAL A 81 -9.68 0.23 -1.37
C VAL A 81 -9.32 1.55 -2.01
N VAL A 82 -8.65 2.40 -1.25
CA VAL A 82 -8.12 3.68 -1.74
C VAL A 82 -6.66 3.80 -1.30
N ALA A 83 -5.78 4.08 -2.24
CA ALA A 83 -4.40 4.45 -1.95
C ALA A 83 -4.05 5.72 -2.73
N VAL A 84 -3.64 6.75 -2.00
CA VAL A 84 -3.23 8.03 -2.57
C VAL A 84 -1.94 8.50 -1.91
N ALA A 85 -1.02 9.01 -2.69
CA ALA A 85 0.23 9.55 -2.19
C ALA A 85 0.74 10.68 -3.08
N ASP A 86 1.25 11.74 -2.44
CA ASP A 86 2.14 12.72 -3.06
C ASP A 86 3.58 12.32 -2.73
N LEU A 87 4.33 11.96 -3.74
CA LEU A 87 5.67 11.41 -3.65
C LEU A 87 6.74 12.40 -4.17
N SER A 88 6.32 13.60 -4.52
CA SER A 88 7.19 14.61 -5.14
C SER A 88 8.43 14.96 -4.31
N THR A 89 8.36 14.78 -3.00
CA THR A 89 9.45 15.06 -2.05
C THR A 89 9.90 13.84 -1.24
N ASP A 90 9.41 12.64 -1.57
CA ASP A 90 9.69 11.44 -0.78
C ASP A 90 11.06 10.83 -1.12
N PRO A 91 12.03 10.83 -0.20
CA PRO A 91 13.37 10.30 -0.44
C PRO A 91 13.38 8.77 -0.62
N ILE A 92 12.40 8.05 -0.08
CA ILE A 92 12.31 6.59 -0.19
C ILE A 92 11.99 6.21 -1.63
N VAL A 93 11.06 6.93 -2.26
CA VAL A 93 10.70 6.70 -3.67
C VAL A 93 11.88 7.01 -4.58
N HIS A 94 12.62 8.09 -4.33
CA HIS A 94 13.83 8.40 -5.08
C HIS A 94 14.89 7.30 -4.98
N SER A 95 15.04 6.71 -3.81
CA SER A 95 15.95 5.57 -3.59
C SER A 95 15.47 4.30 -4.32
N ALA A 96 14.19 3.97 -4.20
CA ALA A 96 13.58 2.81 -4.85
C ALA A 96 13.57 2.91 -6.39
N ALA A 97 13.47 4.13 -6.92
CA ALA A 97 13.47 4.41 -8.35
C ALA A 97 14.75 3.94 -9.05
N GLN A 98 15.89 3.88 -8.36
CA GLN A 98 17.15 3.36 -8.92
C GLN A 98 17.03 1.89 -9.34
N GLN A 99 16.19 1.10 -8.69
CA GLN A 99 16.01 -0.32 -8.95
C GLN A 99 14.70 -0.64 -9.70
N THR A 100 13.79 0.33 -9.77
CA THR A 100 12.43 0.12 -10.29
C THR A 100 12.08 1.25 -11.27
N PRO A 101 12.29 1.05 -12.58
CA PRO A 101 12.21 2.13 -13.58
C PRO A 101 10.89 2.88 -13.61
N PHE A 102 9.74 2.23 -13.38
CA PHE A 102 8.45 2.91 -13.36
C PHE A 102 8.25 3.85 -12.15
N LEU A 103 9.10 3.78 -11.13
CA LEU A 103 9.07 4.71 -10.00
C LEU A 103 9.90 5.98 -10.29
N HIS A 104 10.68 5.98 -11.37
CA HIS A 104 11.56 7.12 -11.68
C HIS A 104 10.73 8.33 -12.11
N GLY A 105 10.81 9.40 -11.32
CA GLY A 105 10.06 10.63 -11.55
C GLY A 105 8.58 10.58 -11.13
N LEU A 106 8.11 9.48 -10.54
CA LEU A 106 6.75 9.38 -10.04
C LEU A 106 6.46 10.44 -8.96
N THR A 107 5.46 11.28 -9.20
CA THR A 107 5.09 12.39 -8.31
C THR A 107 3.82 12.11 -7.53
N VAL A 108 2.80 11.54 -8.18
CA VAL A 108 1.51 11.27 -7.53
C VAL A 108 1.03 9.88 -7.86
N VAL A 109 0.49 9.20 -6.87
CA VAL A 109 -0.21 7.91 -7.00
C VAL A 109 -1.64 8.07 -6.58
N ARG A 110 -2.58 7.58 -7.39
CA ARG A 110 -4.00 7.45 -7.06
C ARG A 110 -4.43 6.05 -7.47
N ILE A 111 -4.90 5.26 -6.52
CA ILE A 111 -5.40 3.90 -6.76
C ILE A 111 -6.74 3.76 -6.06
N LEU A 112 -7.72 3.29 -6.79
CA LEU A 112 -9.04 2.91 -6.31
C LEU A 112 -9.26 1.43 -6.60
N GLY A 113 -9.95 0.76 -5.72
CA GLY A 113 -10.27 -0.65 -5.90
C GLY A 113 -11.60 -1.06 -5.30
N ASN A 114 -12.13 -2.15 -5.82
CA ASN A 114 -13.32 -2.80 -5.29
C ASN A 114 -13.15 -4.31 -5.29
N PHE A 115 -14.02 -4.97 -4.51
CA PHE A 115 -14.12 -6.42 -4.46
C PHE A 115 -15.37 -6.85 -5.22
N GLU A 116 -15.23 -6.97 -6.54
CA GLU A 116 -16.26 -7.51 -7.43
C GLU A 116 -15.73 -8.75 -8.16
N PRO A 117 -16.59 -9.72 -8.49
CA PRO A 117 -16.14 -10.90 -9.23
C PRO A 117 -15.36 -10.51 -10.51
N PRO A 118 -14.21 -11.14 -10.76
CA PRO A 118 -13.65 -12.36 -10.15
C PRO A 118 -12.80 -12.13 -8.89
N GLY A 119 -12.69 -10.92 -8.35
CA GLY A 119 -11.89 -10.67 -7.15
C GLY A 119 -11.60 -9.19 -6.89
N LEU A 120 -10.36 -8.86 -6.49
CA LEU A 120 -9.94 -7.48 -6.30
C LEU A 120 -9.63 -6.83 -7.66
N ASN A 121 -10.37 -5.80 -7.99
CA ASN A 121 -10.14 -4.96 -9.17
C ASN A 121 -9.50 -3.65 -8.70
N LEU A 122 -8.41 -3.25 -9.33
CA LEU A 122 -7.71 -2.00 -9.06
C LEU A 122 -7.63 -1.17 -10.34
N ALA A 123 -7.86 0.12 -10.22
CA ALA A 123 -7.61 1.11 -11.26
C ALA A 123 -6.94 2.32 -10.63
N GLY A 124 -6.04 2.97 -11.35
CA GLY A 124 -5.37 4.14 -10.82
C GLY A 124 -4.54 4.89 -11.86
N THR A 125 -4.03 6.02 -11.43
CA THR A 125 -3.10 6.84 -12.21
C THR A 125 -1.79 7.04 -11.46
N PHE A 126 -0.72 7.06 -12.22
CA PHE A 126 0.63 7.41 -11.81
C PHE A 126 1.03 8.67 -12.58
N THR A 127 1.18 9.79 -11.88
CA THR A 127 1.48 11.07 -12.50
C THR A 127 2.99 11.33 -12.47
N TYR A 128 3.52 11.79 -13.61
CA TYR A 128 4.93 12.08 -13.82
C TYR A 128 5.12 13.56 -14.18
N PRO A 129 6.35 14.11 -14.12
CA PRO A 129 6.61 15.52 -14.42
C PRO A 129 6.39 15.87 -15.89
N ASP A 130 6.53 14.90 -16.78
CA ASP A 130 6.33 15.11 -18.23
C ASP A 130 5.94 13.80 -18.95
N ALA A 131 5.45 13.94 -20.18
CA ALA A 131 4.99 12.84 -21.00
C ALA A 131 6.10 11.82 -21.35
N SER A 132 7.36 12.23 -21.41
CA SER A 132 8.50 11.33 -21.68
C SER A 132 8.74 10.39 -20.50
N ALA A 133 8.67 10.91 -19.28
CA ALA A 133 8.76 10.11 -18.06
C ALA A 133 7.59 9.13 -17.95
N ALA A 134 6.36 9.57 -18.23
CA ALA A 134 5.18 8.71 -18.26
C ALA A 134 5.30 7.59 -19.29
N GLN A 135 5.81 7.88 -20.50
CA GLN A 135 6.02 6.88 -21.55
C GLN A 135 7.08 5.84 -21.13
N THR A 136 8.16 6.27 -20.52
CA THR A 136 9.21 5.37 -20.00
C THR A 136 8.66 4.44 -18.93
N ALA A 137 7.86 4.99 -18.01
CA ALA A 137 7.21 4.23 -16.97
C ALA A 137 6.18 3.22 -17.53
N SER A 138 5.37 3.64 -18.52
CA SER A 138 4.42 2.76 -19.22
C SER A 138 5.13 1.55 -19.82
N THR A 139 6.23 1.77 -20.54
CA THR A 139 7.03 0.68 -21.13
C THR A 139 7.53 -0.30 -20.07
N SER A 140 7.99 0.23 -18.93
CA SER A 140 8.43 -0.61 -17.81
C SER A 140 7.28 -1.43 -17.21
N LEU A 141 6.10 -0.83 -17.03
CA LEU A 141 4.91 -1.53 -16.53
C LEU A 141 4.39 -2.58 -17.51
N GLU A 142 4.46 -2.30 -18.81
CA GLU A 142 4.11 -3.28 -19.87
C GLU A 142 5.04 -4.50 -19.83
N GLN A 143 6.33 -4.30 -19.57
CA GLN A 143 7.28 -5.41 -19.37
C GLN A 143 6.88 -6.28 -18.16
N ILE A 144 6.48 -5.66 -17.06
CA ILE A 144 5.96 -6.37 -15.88
C ILE A 144 4.67 -7.13 -16.24
N ALA A 145 3.77 -6.50 -17.01
CA ALA A 145 2.54 -7.14 -17.48
C ALA A 145 2.83 -8.37 -18.35
N GLN A 146 3.83 -8.28 -19.24
CA GLN A 146 4.27 -9.42 -20.06
C GLN A 146 4.84 -10.54 -19.19
N LEU A 147 5.67 -10.23 -18.19
CA LEU A 147 6.16 -11.23 -17.24
C LEU A 147 5.02 -11.91 -16.47
N SER A 148 3.99 -11.15 -16.09
CA SER A 148 2.81 -11.72 -15.42
C SER A 148 2.03 -12.67 -16.32
N SER A 149 2.05 -12.48 -17.65
CA SER A 149 1.44 -13.41 -18.61
C SER A 149 2.13 -14.77 -18.65
N TYR A 150 3.45 -14.82 -18.45
CA TYR A 150 4.16 -16.09 -18.27
C TYR A 150 3.80 -16.77 -16.93
N ALA A 151 3.44 -15.99 -15.92
CA ALA A 151 2.95 -16.54 -14.64
C ALA A 151 1.61 -17.31 -14.81
N ARG A 152 0.83 -17.05 -15.88
CA ARG A 152 -0.33 -17.87 -16.22
C ARG A 152 0.04 -19.32 -16.54
N LEU A 153 1.23 -19.57 -17.06
CA LEU A 153 1.75 -20.93 -17.23
C LEU A 153 1.97 -21.63 -15.90
N LEU A 154 2.29 -20.87 -14.84
CA LEU A 154 2.42 -21.40 -13.49
C LEU A 154 1.06 -21.80 -12.89
N SER A 155 -0.04 -21.23 -13.38
CA SER A 155 -1.38 -21.63 -12.93
C SER A 155 -1.72 -23.07 -13.34
N LEU A 156 -1.12 -23.58 -14.42
CA LEU A 156 -1.21 -24.99 -14.80
C LEU A 156 -0.55 -25.92 -13.76
N LEU A 157 0.35 -25.37 -12.96
CA LEU A 157 1.01 -26.05 -11.85
C LEU A 157 0.33 -25.77 -10.49
N GLY A 158 -0.87 -25.14 -10.50
CA GLY A 158 -1.62 -24.79 -9.30
C GLY A 158 -1.14 -23.52 -8.59
N ILE A 159 -0.19 -22.79 -9.16
CA ILE A 159 0.29 -21.51 -8.62
C ILE A 159 -0.52 -20.37 -9.25
N GLN A 160 -1.34 -19.69 -8.44
CA GLN A 160 -2.12 -18.56 -8.92
C GLN A 160 -1.26 -17.28 -8.93
N PRO A 161 -1.11 -16.62 -10.08
CA PRO A 161 -0.39 -15.35 -10.14
C PRO A 161 -1.17 -14.26 -9.38
N PRO A 162 -0.48 -13.36 -8.66
CA PRO A 162 -1.12 -12.30 -7.89
C PRO A 162 -1.80 -11.23 -8.77
N ILE A 163 -1.34 -11.09 -10.02
CA ILE A 163 -1.91 -10.16 -11.02
C ILE A 163 -2.34 -10.99 -12.23
N GLN A 164 -3.63 -10.97 -12.55
CA GLN A 164 -4.18 -11.75 -13.67
C GLN A 164 -4.28 -10.94 -14.96
N ASP A 165 -4.58 -9.65 -14.87
CA ASP A 165 -4.70 -8.76 -16.02
C ASP A 165 -4.21 -7.36 -15.64
N LEU A 166 -3.21 -6.86 -16.34
CA LEU A 166 -2.68 -5.52 -16.17
C LEU A 166 -2.74 -4.80 -17.53
N LYS A 167 -3.51 -3.70 -17.60
CA LYS A 167 -3.60 -2.82 -18.74
C LYS A 167 -3.00 -1.48 -18.39
N VAL A 168 -2.11 -1.01 -19.24
CA VAL A 168 -1.43 0.29 -19.08
C VAL A 168 -1.79 1.18 -20.26
N ARG A 169 -2.02 2.46 -20.01
CA ARG A 169 -2.24 3.47 -21.04
C ARG A 169 -1.67 4.80 -20.59
N VAL A 170 -0.96 5.47 -21.45
CA VAL A 170 -0.51 6.85 -21.21
C VAL A 170 -1.59 7.83 -21.66
N VAL A 171 -1.88 8.80 -20.80
CA VAL A 171 -2.77 9.93 -21.09
C VAL A 171 -2.03 11.17 -20.60
N ASP A 172 -1.43 11.91 -21.52
CA ASP A 172 -0.53 13.04 -21.22
C ASP A 172 0.58 12.67 -20.22
N GLN A 173 0.48 13.15 -18.98
CA GLN A 173 1.45 12.92 -17.91
C GLN A 173 1.04 11.78 -16.96
N ASP A 174 -0.14 11.20 -17.18
CA ASP A 174 -0.74 10.16 -16.34
C ASP A 174 -0.65 8.76 -16.97
#